data_b9bfbbaf2db22357bc2ef63fe1c129f4
#
_entry.id   b9bfbbaf2db22357bc2ef63fe1c129f4
#
_cell.length_a   1.000
_cell.length_b   1.000
_cell.length_c   1.000
_cell.angle_alpha   90.00
_cell.angle_beta   90.00
_cell.angle_gamma   90.00
#
_symmetry.space_group_name_H-M   'P 1'
#
loop_
_entity.id
_entity.type
_entity.pdbx_description
1 polymer ?
#
loop_
_entity_poly.entity_id
_entity_poly.type
_entity_poly.pdbx_seq_one_letter_code
_entity_poly.pdbx_strand_id
1 'polypeptide(L)'
;NGWKGFAKITFATFFKNSLFISIVATMGTLISSSLVAFGLSRCKFFGRRALFVAMLLSMMLPAQVLMIPQYLWYQKLGWVGSYKPLIIPYFFAIQGFFVYQISNFIDGIPRELDEAAKIDGCSYYSIFFRIVLPLITPALITSTIFSFMWRWDDFLSALLYINESAKYPVSLALKLFCDPGSSSDYGAMFAMATLSIMPAMIMFFCLQKYLVEGISTSGLKG
;
A
#
# COMPACT_ATOMS: atom_id res chain seq x y z
N ASN A 1 -29.62 -0.16 18.38
CA ASN A 1 -29.71 -1.59 17.99
C ASN A 1 -28.51 -2.12 17.20
N GLY A 2 -27.50 -1.31 16.83
CA GLY A 2 -26.30 -1.74 16.11
C GLY A 2 -25.33 -2.61 16.90
N TRP A 3 -25.37 -2.53 18.23
CA TRP A 3 -24.45 -3.25 19.15
C TRP A 3 -24.66 -4.76 19.23
N LYS A 4 -25.87 -5.25 18.98
CA LYS A 4 -26.16 -6.70 19.04
C LYS A 4 -25.41 -7.49 17.94
N GLY A 5 -24.97 -6.84 16.85
CA GLY A 5 -24.18 -7.44 15.78
C GLY A 5 -22.72 -7.71 16.16
N PHE A 6 -22.13 -6.88 17.05
CA PHE A 6 -20.72 -6.99 17.47
C PHE A 6 -20.51 -7.97 18.64
N ALA A 7 -21.54 -8.27 19.44
CA ALA A 7 -21.44 -9.11 20.63
C ALA A 7 -20.94 -10.54 20.38
N LYS A 8 -20.91 -10.98 19.11
CA LYS A 8 -20.41 -12.30 18.69
C LYS A 8 -19.08 -12.24 17.93
N ILE A 9 -18.53 -11.04 17.63
CA ILE A 9 -17.32 -10.90 16.82
C ILE A 9 -16.18 -10.51 17.76
N THR A 10 -15.15 -11.34 17.79
CA THR A 10 -13.95 -11.09 18.61
C THR A 10 -13.05 -10.06 17.97
N PHE A 11 -12.31 -9.30 18.77
CA PHE A 11 -11.25 -8.38 18.29
C PHE A 11 -10.25 -9.07 17.36
N ALA A 12 -9.93 -10.35 17.63
CA ALA A 12 -9.06 -11.15 16.78
C ALA A 12 -9.55 -11.25 15.33
N THR A 13 -10.86 -11.22 15.09
CA THR A 13 -11.42 -11.20 13.72
C THR A 13 -11.09 -9.91 13.00
N PHE A 14 -11.30 -8.75 13.64
CA PHE A 14 -10.96 -7.45 13.07
C PHE A 14 -9.46 -7.32 12.81
N PHE A 15 -8.65 -7.81 13.74
CA PHE A 15 -7.19 -7.80 13.61
C PHE A 15 -6.71 -8.67 12.44
N LYS A 16 -7.25 -9.87 12.28
CA LYS A 16 -6.97 -10.75 11.13
C LYS A 16 -7.38 -10.11 9.81
N ASN A 17 -8.56 -9.47 9.77
CA ASN A 17 -9.04 -8.77 8.58
C ASN A 17 -8.08 -7.64 8.18
N SER A 18 -7.66 -6.80 9.15
CA SER A 18 -6.68 -5.75 8.91
C SER A 18 -5.35 -6.28 8.41
N LEU A 19 -4.81 -7.31 9.05
CA LEU A 19 -3.55 -7.94 8.61
C LEU A 19 -3.67 -8.49 7.19
N PHE A 20 -4.74 -9.20 6.89
CA PHE A 20 -4.97 -9.77 5.57
C PHE A 20 -5.04 -8.68 4.50
N ILE A 21 -5.87 -7.65 4.71
CA ILE A 21 -6.04 -6.54 3.75
C ILE A 21 -4.70 -5.81 3.57
N SER A 22 -4.05 -5.42 4.67
CA SER A 22 -2.82 -4.62 4.63
C SER A 22 -1.67 -5.38 3.99
N ILE A 23 -1.46 -6.66 4.34
CA ILE A 23 -0.38 -7.47 3.78
C ILE A 23 -0.61 -7.70 2.28
N VAL A 24 -1.80 -8.17 1.89
CA VAL A 24 -2.06 -8.53 0.48
C VAL A 24 -2.07 -7.29 -0.41
N ALA A 25 -2.66 -6.17 0.03
CA ALA A 25 -2.62 -4.92 -0.73
C ALA A 25 -1.20 -4.35 -0.85
N THR A 26 -0.39 -4.42 0.22
CA THR A 26 1.02 -4.00 0.19
C THR A 26 1.83 -4.86 -0.78
N MET A 27 1.67 -6.18 -0.76
CA MET A 27 2.32 -7.06 -1.74
C MET A 27 1.94 -6.68 -3.18
N GLY A 28 0.65 -6.44 -3.43
CA GLY A 28 0.17 -5.97 -4.72
C GLY A 28 0.83 -4.66 -5.14
N THR A 29 0.88 -3.69 -4.24
CA THR A 29 1.54 -2.39 -4.47
C THR A 29 3.01 -2.55 -4.82
N LEU A 30 3.77 -3.34 -4.06
CA LEU A 30 5.21 -3.53 -4.29
C LEU A 30 5.50 -4.21 -5.63
N ILE A 31 4.78 -5.28 -5.93
CA ILE A 31 4.94 -6.03 -7.19
C ILE A 31 4.62 -5.12 -8.38
N SER A 32 3.44 -4.50 -8.38
CA SER A 32 3.00 -3.69 -9.51
C SER A 32 3.83 -2.42 -9.68
N SER A 33 4.12 -1.71 -8.57
CA SER A 33 4.89 -0.47 -8.63
C SER A 33 6.34 -0.70 -9.03
N SER A 34 6.99 -1.78 -8.59
CA SER A 34 8.37 -2.09 -8.98
C SER A 34 8.49 -2.45 -10.47
N LEU A 35 7.54 -3.21 -11.00
CA LEU A 35 7.49 -3.54 -12.42
C LEU A 35 7.26 -2.30 -13.29
N VAL A 36 6.29 -1.45 -12.92
CA VAL A 36 6.00 -0.21 -13.65
C VAL A 36 7.17 0.76 -13.53
N ALA A 37 7.77 0.92 -12.35
CA ALA A 37 8.94 1.76 -12.14
C ALA A 37 10.13 1.31 -12.99
N PHE A 38 10.41 0.00 -13.05
CA PHE A 38 11.45 -0.55 -13.93
C PHE A 38 11.17 -0.26 -15.41
N GLY A 39 9.91 -0.48 -15.86
CA GLY A 39 9.50 -0.16 -17.23
C GLY A 39 9.69 1.31 -17.57
N LEU A 40 9.29 2.21 -16.67
CA LEU A 40 9.43 3.65 -16.84
C LEU A 40 10.88 4.14 -16.73
N SER A 41 11.77 3.48 -15.98
CA SER A 41 13.16 3.90 -15.80
C SER A 41 14.09 3.30 -16.85
N ARG A 42 13.92 2.02 -17.23
CA ARG A 42 14.88 1.27 -18.03
C ARG A 42 14.43 0.96 -19.45
N CYS A 43 13.12 0.80 -19.68
CA CYS A 43 12.62 0.45 -21.01
C CYS A 43 12.45 1.69 -21.89
N LYS A 44 12.78 1.55 -23.19
CA LYS A 44 12.55 2.59 -24.21
C LYS A 44 11.30 2.21 -24.99
N PHE A 45 10.22 3.00 -24.85
CA PHE A 45 8.99 2.82 -25.62
C PHE A 45 8.32 4.16 -25.89
N PHE A 46 7.48 4.17 -26.93
CA PHE A 46 6.72 5.37 -27.31
C PHE A 46 5.74 5.78 -26.18
N GLY A 47 5.69 7.09 -25.86
CA GLY A 47 4.78 7.60 -24.83
C GLY A 47 5.27 7.47 -23.38
N ARG A 48 6.45 6.89 -23.12
CA ARG A 48 7.02 6.74 -21.76
C ARG A 48 6.95 8.03 -20.95
N ARG A 49 7.40 9.16 -21.55
CA ARG A 49 7.43 10.46 -20.87
C ARG A 49 6.02 10.97 -20.56
N ALA A 50 5.08 10.77 -21.49
CA ALA A 50 3.68 11.15 -21.29
C ALA A 50 3.02 10.34 -20.17
N LEU A 51 3.26 9.02 -20.11
CA LEU A 51 2.76 8.17 -19.03
C LEU A 51 3.34 8.57 -17.68
N PHE A 52 4.64 8.87 -17.60
CA PHE A 52 5.27 9.34 -16.37
C PHE A 52 4.67 10.66 -15.89
N VAL A 53 4.47 11.63 -16.80
CA VAL A 53 3.83 12.91 -16.48
C VAL A 53 2.37 12.69 -16.05
N ALA A 54 1.60 11.86 -16.76
CA ALA A 54 0.23 11.54 -16.40
C ALA A 54 0.14 10.91 -14.99
N MET A 55 1.08 10.02 -14.65
CA MET A 55 1.19 9.46 -13.30
C MET A 55 1.44 10.56 -12.25
N LEU A 56 2.37 11.48 -12.50
CA LEU A 56 2.63 12.61 -11.57
C LEU A 56 1.40 13.51 -11.42
N LEU A 57 0.71 13.82 -12.53
CA LEU A 57 -0.52 14.61 -12.49
C LEU A 57 -1.63 13.90 -11.70
N SER A 58 -1.73 12.58 -11.80
CA SER A 58 -2.71 11.80 -11.04
C SER A 58 -2.51 11.90 -9.52
N MET A 59 -1.26 12.08 -9.06
CA MET A 59 -0.96 12.26 -7.63
C MET A 59 -1.43 13.61 -7.08
N MET A 60 -1.67 14.60 -7.95
CA MET A 60 -2.19 15.91 -7.54
C MET A 60 -3.69 15.90 -7.30
N LEU A 61 -4.39 14.86 -7.75
CA LEU A 61 -5.83 14.73 -7.53
C LEU A 61 -6.11 14.28 -6.09
N PRO A 62 -6.94 15.03 -5.34
CA PRO A 62 -7.35 14.60 -4.00
C PRO A 62 -8.12 13.26 -4.08
N ALA A 63 -7.71 12.29 -3.25
CA ALA A 63 -8.36 10.97 -3.24
C ALA A 63 -9.87 11.05 -3.00
N GLN A 64 -10.32 12.04 -2.22
CA GLN A 64 -11.74 12.27 -1.91
C GLN A 64 -12.58 12.57 -3.15
N VAL A 65 -12.01 13.25 -4.15
CA VAL A 65 -12.72 13.56 -5.42
C VAL A 65 -13.00 12.28 -6.21
N LEU A 66 -12.10 11.31 -6.11
CA LEU A 66 -12.21 10.04 -6.83
C LEU A 66 -13.10 9.01 -6.11
N MET A 67 -13.44 9.22 -4.83
CA MET A 67 -14.19 8.25 -4.03
C MET A 67 -15.55 7.90 -4.62
N ILE A 68 -16.34 8.89 -5.06
CA ILE A 68 -17.68 8.67 -5.61
C ILE A 68 -17.61 7.92 -6.94
N PRO A 69 -16.81 8.34 -7.94
CA PRO A 69 -16.65 7.59 -9.19
C PRO A 69 -16.14 6.15 -8.96
N GLN A 70 -15.19 5.96 -8.05
CA GLN A 70 -14.67 4.64 -7.71
C GLN A 70 -15.73 3.75 -7.06
N TYR A 71 -16.53 4.30 -6.14
CA TYR A 71 -17.63 3.55 -5.52
C TYR A 71 -18.64 3.05 -6.55
N LEU A 72 -19.09 3.94 -7.46
CA LEU A 72 -20.03 3.59 -8.51
C LEU A 72 -19.46 2.52 -9.45
N TRP A 73 -18.16 2.59 -9.76
CA TRP A 73 -17.48 1.61 -10.58
C TRP A 73 -17.41 0.24 -9.89
N TYR A 74 -16.99 0.21 -8.61
CA TYR A 74 -16.89 -1.03 -7.85
C TYR A 74 -18.27 -1.62 -7.54
N GLN A 75 -19.31 -0.81 -7.42
CA GLN A 75 -20.68 -1.26 -7.29
C GLN A 75 -21.15 -1.97 -8.57
N LYS A 76 -20.88 -1.40 -9.75
CA LYS A 76 -21.18 -2.05 -11.04
C LYS A 76 -20.46 -3.37 -11.22
N LEU A 77 -19.24 -3.50 -10.69
CA LEU A 77 -18.45 -4.74 -10.71
C LEU A 77 -18.92 -5.78 -9.67
N GLY A 78 -19.86 -5.43 -8.79
CA GLY A 78 -20.28 -6.30 -7.68
C GLY A 78 -19.20 -6.53 -6.63
N TRP A 79 -18.28 -5.58 -6.47
CA TRP A 79 -17.17 -5.68 -5.52
C TRP A 79 -17.50 -5.11 -4.14
N VAL A 80 -18.49 -4.21 -4.04
CA VAL A 80 -18.93 -3.63 -2.77
C VAL A 80 -19.46 -4.73 -1.86
N GLY A 81 -19.18 -4.66 -0.56
CA GLY A 81 -19.46 -5.71 0.42
C GLY A 81 -18.37 -6.78 0.54
N SER A 82 -17.24 -6.62 -0.17
CA SER A 82 -16.11 -7.56 -0.14
C SER A 82 -14.76 -6.83 0.02
N TYR A 83 -13.67 -7.59 0.20
CA TYR A 83 -12.31 -7.02 0.24
C TYR A 83 -11.73 -6.65 -1.12
N LYS A 84 -12.42 -6.98 -2.22
CA LYS A 84 -11.92 -6.74 -3.59
C LYS A 84 -11.52 -5.28 -3.84
N PRO A 85 -12.33 -4.25 -3.48
CA PRO A 85 -11.95 -2.85 -3.66
C PRO A 85 -10.71 -2.45 -2.85
N LEU A 86 -10.48 -3.11 -1.70
CA LEU A 86 -9.37 -2.81 -0.79
C LEU A 86 -8.07 -3.54 -1.16
N ILE A 87 -8.11 -4.49 -2.09
CA ILE A 87 -6.96 -5.33 -2.43
C ILE A 87 -6.64 -5.27 -3.93
N ILE A 88 -7.59 -5.59 -4.80
CA ILE A 88 -7.33 -5.81 -6.23
C ILE A 88 -6.70 -4.59 -6.93
N PRO A 89 -7.17 -3.34 -6.72
CA PRO A 89 -6.61 -2.18 -7.40
C PRO A 89 -5.11 -2.01 -7.16
N TYR A 90 -4.60 -2.42 -6.00
CA TYR A 90 -3.18 -2.27 -5.65
C TYR A 90 -2.23 -3.16 -6.45
N PHE A 91 -2.75 -4.16 -7.15
CA PHE A 91 -1.99 -4.94 -8.12
C PHE A 91 -1.82 -4.26 -9.49
N PHE A 92 -2.39 -3.08 -9.68
CA PHE A 92 -2.34 -2.31 -10.93
C PHE A 92 -1.61 -0.98 -10.80
N ALA A 93 -0.71 -0.85 -9.84
CA ALA A 93 0.13 0.34 -9.61
C ALA A 93 -0.66 1.66 -9.52
N ILE A 94 -1.87 1.62 -8.94
CA ILE A 94 -2.75 2.81 -8.83
C ILE A 94 -2.18 3.93 -7.96
N GLN A 95 -1.17 3.63 -7.13
CA GLN A 95 -0.52 4.59 -6.25
C GLN A 95 0.78 5.09 -6.91
N GLY A 96 0.70 6.17 -7.67
CA GLY A 96 1.84 6.79 -8.36
C GLY A 96 3.01 7.12 -7.44
N PHE A 97 2.75 7.39 -6.14
CA PHE A 97 3.79 7.66 -5.15
C PHE A 97 4.84 6.54 -5.08
N PHE A 98 4.42 5.27 -4.99
CA PHE A 98 5.36 4.16 -4.90
C PHE A 98 6.10 3.91 -6.22
N VAL A 99 5.42 4.10 -7.35
CA VAL A 99 6.06 4.03 -8.66
C VAL A 99 7.14 5.11 -8.78
N TYR A 100 6.84 6.35 -8.40
CA TYR A 100 7.77 7.47 -8.42
C TYR A 100 8.97 7.23 -7.49
N GLN A 101 8.72 6.83 -6.24
CA GLN A 101 9.76 6.55 -5.26
C GLN A 101 10.72 5.46 -5.74
N ILE A 102 10.18 4.34 -6.24
CA ILE A 102 11.00 3.22 -6.74
C ILE A 102 11.74 3.63 -8.02
N SER A 103 11.11 4.40 -8.93
CA SER A 103 11.77 4.91 -10.13
C SER A 103 13.01 5.74 -9.80
N ASN A 104 12.92 6.62 -8.81
CA ASN A 104 14.06 7.44 -8.38
C ASN A 104 15.24 6.58 -7.88
N PHE A 105 14.97 5.49 -7.17
CA PHE A 105 16.00 4.55 -6.77
C PHE A 105 16.61 3.81 -7.96
N ILE A 106 15.79 3.33 -8.89
CA ILE A 106 16.26 2.67 -10.12
C ILE A 106 17.13 3.63 -10.96
N ASP A 107 16.70 4.89 -11.09
CA ASP A 107 17.44 5.90 -11.86
C ASP A 107 18.80 6.25 -11.22
N GLY A 108 18.96 6.00 -9.92
CA GLY A 108 20.22 6.10 -9.21
C GLY A 108 21.21 4.96 -9.48
N ILE A 109 20.78 3.83 -10.03
CA ILE A 109 21.63 2.69 -10.35
C ILE A 109 22.36 2.96 -11.69
N PRO A 110 23.69 2.79 -11.79
CA PRO A 110 24.43 2.97 -13.03
C PRO A 110 23.89 2.09 -14.17
N ARG A 111 23.73 2.65 -15.36
CA ARG A 111 23.19 1.93 -16.54
C ARG A 111 24.16 0.93 -17.12
N GLU A 112 25.44 1.09 -16.82
CA GLU A 112 26.53 0.20 -17.23
C GLU A 112 26.29 -1.24 -16.75
N LEU A 113 25.63 -1.41 -15.59
CA LEU A 113 25.23 -2.74 -15.09
C LEU A 113 24.22 -3.43 -16.00
N ASP A 114 23.25 -2.66 -16.51
CA ASP A 114 22.24 -3.18 -17.44
C ASP A 114 22.86 -3.49 -18.80
N GLU A 115 23.83 -2.67 -19.26
CA GLU A 115 24.52 -2.84 -20.53
C GLU A 115 25.45 -4.07 -20.50
N ALA A 116 26.21 -4.24 -19.44
CA ALA A 116 27.02 -5.44 -19.22
C ALA A 116 26.16 -6.71 -19.22
N ALA A 117 25.06 -6.71 -18.48
CA ALA A 117 24.15 -7.84 -18.45
C ALA A 117 23.51 -8.17 -19.82
N LYS A 118 23.27 -7.15 -20.66
CA LYS A 118 22.78 -7.38 -22.04
C LYS A 118 23.85 -8.00 -22.94
N ILE A 119 25.12 -7.61 -22.77
CA ILE A 119 26.26 -8.22 -23.47
C ILE A 119 26.34 -9.71 -23.09
N ASP A 120 26.10 -10.03 -21.80
CA ASP A 120 26.05 -11.40 -21.30
C ASP A 120 24.76 -12.17 -21.71
N GLY A 121 23.91 -11.58 -22.57
CA GLY A 121 22.72 -12.21 -23.10
C GLY A 121 21.49 -12.18 -22.16
N CYS A 122 21.51 -11.39 -21.10
CA CYS A 122 20.38 -11.28 -20.17
C CYS A 122 19.18 -10.56 -20.79
N SER A 123 17.99 -11.15 -20.64
CA SER A 123 16.72 -10.50 -20.97
C SER A 123 16.37 -9.40 -19.97
N TYR A 124 15.47 -8.49 -20.33
CA TYR A 124 14.96 -7.45 -19.40
C TYR A 124 14.40 -8.04 -18.09
N TYR A 125 13.72 -9.19 -18.15
CA TYR A 125 13.24 -9.89 -16.96
C TYR A 125 14.40 -10.36 -16.06
N SER A 126 15.45 -10.90 -16.67
CA SER A 126 16.64 -11.33 -15.93
C SER A 126 17.35 -10.14 -15.27
N ILE A 127 17.48 -9.02 -15.98
CA ILE A 127 18.04 -7.77 -15.44
C ILE A 127 17.20 -7.28 -14.26
N PHE A 128 15.86 -7.27 -14.41
CA PHE A 128 14.98 -6.84 -13.32
C PHE A 128 15.15 -7.71 -12.08
N PHE A 129 15.00 -9.03 -12.20
CA PHE A 129 14.98 -9.91 -11.02
C PHE A 129 16.37 -10.15 -10.41
N ARG A 130 17.44 -10.19 -11.21
CA ARG A 130 18.78 -10.54 -10.73
C ARG A 130 19.65 -9.35 -10.38
N ILE A 131 19.41 -8.18 -10.97
CA ILE A 131 20.24 -6.99 -10.78
C ILE A 131 19.45 -5.88 -10.09
N VAL A 132 18.37 -5.40 -10.71
CA VAL A 132 17.66 -4.22 -10.23
C VAL A 132 16.93 -4.49 -8.93
N LEU A 133 16.15 -5.57 -8.85
CA LEU A 133 15.32 -5.89 -7.69
C LEU A 133 16.13 -6.03 -6.38
N PRO A 134 17.29 -6.72 -6.36
CA PRO A 134 18.15 -6.74 -5.17
C PRO A 134 18.70 -5.36 -4.81
N LEU A 135 19.10 -4.56 -5.79
CA LEU A 135 19.68 -3.24 -5.54
C LEU A 135 18.66 -2.21 -5.01
N ILE A 136 17.39 -2.33 -5.38
CA ILE A 136 16.32 -1.45 -4.88
C ILE A 136 15.68 -1.97 -3.58
N THR A 137 16.22 -3.01 -2.95
CA THR A 137 15.68 -3.58 -1.69
C THR A 137 15.44 -2.50 -0.62
N PRO A 138 16.31 -1.51 -0.37
CA PRO A 138 16.05 -0.45 0.60
C PRO A 138 14.80 0.37 0.26
N ALA A 139 14.58 0.69 -1.03
CA ALA A 139 13.38 1.39 -1.49
C ALA A 139 12.12 0.53 -1.31
N LEU A 140 12.21 -0.77 -1.58
CA LEU A 140 11.10 -1.70 -1.38
C LEU A 140 10.72 -1.83 0.10
N ILE A 141 11.71 -1.88 1.00
CA ILE A 141 11.46 -1.92 2.45
C ILE A 141 10.76 -0.63 2.90
N THR A 142 11.25 0.53 2.47
CA THR A 142 10.61 1.81 2.77
C THR A 142 9.17 1.86 2.23
N SER A 143 8.97 1.43 0.98
CA SER A 143 7.64 1.34 0.37
C SER A 143 6.72 0.37 1.12
N THR A 144 7.27 -0.74 1.64
CA THR A 144 6.52 -1.71 2.45
C THR A 144 5.96 -1.05 3.71
N ILE A 145 6.81 -0.29 4.44
CA ILE A 145 6.40 0.39 5.66
C ILE A 145 5.25 1.36 5.37
N PHE A 146 5.44 2.28 4.41
CA PHE A 146 4.42 3.28 4.09
C PHE A 146 3.14 2.65 3.55
N SER A 147 3.23 1.69 2.62
CA SER A 147 2.07 1.02 2.06
C SER A 147 1.28 0.27 3.13
N PHE A 148 1.98 -0.48 4.01
CA PHE A 148 1.33 -1.19 5.11
C PHE A 148 0.63 -0.23 6.08
N MET A 149 1.31 0.83 6.52
CA MET A 149 0.75 1.82 7.43
C MET A 149 -0.49 2.49 6.85
N TRP A 150 -0.43 2.92 5.59
CA TRP A 150 -1.59 3.52 4.93
C TRP A 150 -2.78 2.57 4.80
N ARG A 151 -2.54 1.27 4.60
CA ARG A 151 -3.62 0.28 4.55
C ARG A 151 -4.16 -0.09 5.93
N TRP A 152 -3.26 -0.14 6.92
CA TRP A 152 -3.63 -0.43 8.29
C TRP A 152 -4.57 0.63 8.87
N ASP A 153 -4.31 1.90 8.58
CA ASP A 153 -5.08 3.05 9.08
C ASP A 153 -6.26 3.44 8.18
N ASP A 154 -6.48 2.75 7.05
CA ASP A 154 -7.50 3.11 6.07
C ASP A 154 -8.92 2.84 6.60
N PHE A 155 -9.50 3.87 7.22
CA PHE A 155 -10.86 3.87 7.72
C PHE A 155 -11.89 4.15 6.62
N LEU A 156 -11.62 5.16 5.76
CA LEU A 156 -12.62 5.67 4.82
C LEU A 156 -12.96 4.65 3.74
N SER A 157 -11.96 3.99 3.16
CA SER A 157 -12.24 2.95 2.15
C SER A 157 -12.96 1.76 2.76
N ALA A 158 -12.60 1.37 3.99
CA ALA A 158 -13.29 0.30 4.70
C ALA A 158 -14.76 0.65 4.98
N LEU A 159 -15.03 1.90 5.39
CA LEU A 159 -16.38 2.39 5.64
C LEU A 159 -17.24 2.40 4.36
N LEU A 160 -16.64 2.75 3.22
CA LEU A 160 -17.36 2.83 1.95
C LEU A 160 -17.67 1.46 1.34
N TYR A 161 -16.73 0.51 1.46
CA TYR A 161 -16.80 -0.72 0.66
C TYR A 161 -17.21 -1.94 1.45
N ILE A 162 -17.18 -1.93 2.81
CA ILE A 162 -17.51 -3.09 3.62
C ILE A 162 -18.82 -2.85 4.38
N ASN A 163 -19.80 -3.72 4.15
CA ASN A 163 -21.15 -3.61 4.75
C ASN A 163 -21.37 -4.60 5.89
N GLU A 164 -20.55 -5.66 6.01
CA GLU A 164 -20.70 -6.71 7.01
C GLU A 164 -19.71 -6.52 8.16
N SER A 165 -20.23 -6.49 9.40
CA SER A 165 -19.41 -6.30 10.60
C SER A 165 -18.30 -7.35 10.76
N ALA A 166 -18.55 -8.60 10.35
CA ALA A 166 -17.55 -9.67 10.41
C ALA A 166 -16.34 -9.44 9.50
N LYS A 167 -16.46 -8.54 8.52
CA LYS A 167 -15.39 -8.19 7.57
C LYS A 167 -14.68 -6.88 7.92
N TYR A 168 -15.07 -6.19 9.00
CA TYR A 168 -14.46 -4.92 9.35
C TYR A 168 -12.98 -5.07 9.72
N PRO A 169 -12.12 -4.16 9.24
CA PRO A 169 -10.77 -4.00 9.78
C PRO A 169 -10.81 -3.28 11.13
N VAL A 170 -9.70 -3.31 11.86
CA VAL A 170 -9.58 -2.68 13.19
C VAL A 170 -9.88 -1.18 13.15
N SER A 171 -9.40 -0.46 12.13
CA SER A 171 -9.63 0.98 11.94
C SER A 171 -11.13 1.33 11.94
N LEU A 172 -11.94 0.56 11.22
CA LEU A 172 -13.38 0.75 11.16
C LEU A 172 -14.06 0.27 12.45
N ALA A 173 -13.65 -0.87 12.99
CA ALA A 173 -14.21 -1.41 14.22
C ALA A 173 -14.02 -0.45 15.42
N LEU A 174 -12.80 0.09 15.60
CA LEU A 174 -12.50 1.06 16.66
C LEU A 174 -13.38 2.30 16.59
N LYS A 175 -13.60 2.84 15.39
CA LYS A 175 -14.44 4.03 15.20
C LYS A 175 -15.88 3.78 15.65
N LEU A 176 -16.41 2.60 15.37
CA LEU A 176 -17.77 2.24 15.78
C LEU A 176 -17.90 2.02 17.28
N PHE A 177 -16.85 1.58 17.97
CA PHE A 177 -16.80 1.50 19.43
C PHE A 177 -16.72 2.89 20.11
N CYS A 178 -16.30 3.93 19.39
CA CYS A 178 -16.22 5.29 19.90
C CYS A 178 -17.52 6.10 19.74
N ASP A 179 -18.63 5.49 19.32
CA ASP A 179 -19.89 6.19 19.13
C ASP A 179 -20.50 6.60 20.49
N PRO A 180 -20.68 7.92 20.77
CA PRO A 180 -21.20 8.42 22.07
C PRO A 180 -22.62 7.97 22.41
N GLY A 181 -23.37 7.45 21.42
CA GLY A 181 -24.76 7.00 21.59
C GLY A 181 -24.90 5.58 22.15
N SER A 182 -23.81 4.86 22.37
CA SER A 182 -23.84 3.50 22.89
C SER A 182 -23.26 3.44 24.32
N SER A 183 -23.65 2.42 25.09
CA SER A 183 -23.01 2.09 26.38
C SER A 183 -21.60 1.58 26.10
N SER A 184 -20.65 2.52 25.93
CA SER A 184 -19.27 2.22 25.51
C SER A 184 -18.53 1.57 26.66
N ASP A 185 -18.01 0.36 26.45
CA ASP A 185 -16.98 -0.23 27.30
C ASP A 185 -15.63 0.42 26.93
N TYR A 186 -15.34 1.55 27.60
CA TYR A 186 -14.10 2.30 27.39
C TYR A 186 -12.86 1.45 27.68
N GLY A 187 -12.94 0.50 28.63
CA GLY A 187 -11.84 -0.41 28.95
C GLY A 187 -11.49 -1.31 27.77
N ALA A 188 -12.49 -1.96 27.18
CA ALA A 188 -12.29 -2.77 25.97
C ALA A 188 -11.83 -1.92 24.79
N MET A 189 -12.35 -0.71 24.63
CA MET A 189 -11.93 0.22 23.56
C MET A 189 -10.47 0.59 23.69
N PHE A 190 -10.00 1.00 24.88
CA PHE A 190 -8.58 1.34 25.10
C PHE A 190 -7.66 0.13 24.91
N ALA A 191 -8.07 -1.06 25.37
CA ALA A 191 -7.30 -2.29 25.12
C ALA A 191 -7.16 -2.59 23.63
N MET A 192 -8.25 -2.49 22.86
CA MET A 192 -8.21 -2.69 21.40
C MET A 192 -7.37 -1.62 20.69
N ALA A 193 -7.49 -0.35 21.10
CA ALA A 193 -6.69 0.73 20.54
C ALA A 193 -5.19 0.49 20.77
N THR A 194 -4.80 0.10 21.98
CA THR A 194 -3.41 -0.23 22.33
C THR A 194 -2.89 -1.41 21.49
N LEU A 195 -3.68 -2.47 21.34
CA LEU A 195 -3.30 -3.61 20.52
C LEU A 195 -3.21 -3.25 19.03
N SER A 196 -4.02 -2.30 18.55
CA SER A 196 -3.99 -1.89 17.14
C SER A 196 -2.74 -1.10 16.76
N ILE A 197 -2.04 -0.50 17.72
CA ILE A 197 -0.77 0.22 17.49
C ILE A 197 0.40 -0.77 17.34
N MET A 198 0.32 -1.97 17.92
CA MET A 198 1.43 -2.91 17.95
C MET A 198 2.00 -3.29 16.57
N PRO A 199 1.21 -3.60 15.52
CA PRO A 199 1.77 -3.93 14.21
C PRO A 199 2.57 -2.78 13.60
N ALA A 200 2.09 -1.55 13.76
CA ALA A 200 2.79 -0.35 13.32
C ALA A 200 4.13 -0.17 14.04
N MET A 201 4.13 -0.35 15.37
CA MET A 201 5.35 -0.29 16.18
C MET A 201 6.34 -1.40 15.79
N ILE A 202 5.88 -2.64 15.65
CA ILE A 202 6.72 -3.76 15.25
C ILE A 202 7.37 -3.48 13.89
N MET A 203 6.57 -3.06 12.91
CA MET A 203 7.07 -2.69 11.58
C MET A 203 8.13 -1.59 11.67
N PHE A 204 7.87 -0.54 12.45
CA PHE A 204 8.81 0.56 12.62
C PHE A 204 10.12 0.08 13.25
N PHE A 205 10.08 -0.61 14.39
CA PHE A 205 11.29 -1.07 15.06
C PHE A 205 12.11 -2.10 14.26
N CYS A 206 11.45 -2.97 13.51
CA CYS A 206 12.14 -3.94 12.67
C CYS A 206 12.83 -3.31 11.47
N LEU A 207 12.24 -2.25 10.91
CA LEU A 207 12.64 -1.72 9.60
C LEU A 207 13.26 -0.30 9.66
N GLN A 208 13.30 0.36 10.84
CA GLN A 208 13.81 1.72 11.00
C GLN A 208 15.24 1.93 10.46
N LYS A 209 16.11 0.92 10.58
CA LYS A 209 17.48 1.00 10.05
C LYS A 209 17.51 1.26 8.53
N TYR A 210 16.58 0.68 7.79
CA TYR A 210 16.49 0.86 6.34
C TYR A 210 15.89 2.22 5.94
N LEU A 211 15.06 2.82 6.82
CA LEU A 211 14.57 4.20 6.61
C LEU A 211 15.73 5.20 6.63
N VAL A 212 16.66 5.05 7.58
CA VAL A 212 17.83 5.94 7.69
C VAL A 212 18.77 5.77 6.49
N GLU A 213 19.04 4.53 6.07
CA GLU A 213 19.88 4.24 4.90
C GLU A 213 19.26 4.75 3.59
N GLY A 214 17.93 4.60 3.42
CA GLY A 214 17.20 5.06 2.24
C GLY A 214 17.18 6.59 2.08
N ILE A 215 17.17 7.33 3.19
CA ILE A 215 17.20 8.80 3.19
C ILE A 215 18.64 9.31 2.95
N SER A 216 19.64 8.65 3.50
CA SER A 216 21.04 9.08 3.37
C SER A 216 21.57 8.96 1.93
N THR A 217 21.13 7.96 1.18
CA THR A 217 21.51 7.79 -0.25
C THR A 217 20.87 8.82 -1.17
N SER A 218 19.74 9.42 -0.80
CA SER A 218 19.12 10.51 -1.56
C SER A 218 19.70 11.89 -1.23
N GLY A 219 20.31 12.06 -0.05
CA GLY A 219 20.90 13.32 0.43
C GLY A 219 22.34 13.59 -0.02
N LEU A 220 23.06 12.60 -0.57
CA LEU A 220 24.46 12.73 -1.01
C LEU A 220 24.63 13.20 -2.47
N LYS A 221 23.55 13.61 -3.14
CA LYS A 221 23.57 14.23 -4.48
C LYS A 221 23.28 15.74 -4.42
N GLY A 222 23.90 16.43 -3.48
CA GLY A 222 24.00 17.89 -3.44
C GLY A 222 25.43 18.32 -3.74
#